data_11d6a438051a6a7ccc5554e61c0bcf73
#
_entry.id   11d6a438051a6a7ccc5554e61c0bcf73
#
_cell.length_a   1.000
_cell.length_b   1.000
_cell.length_c   1.000
_cell.angle_alpha   90.00
_cell.angle_beta   90.00
_cell.angle_gamma   90.00
#
_symmetry.space_group_name_H-M   'P 1'
#
loop_
_entity.id
_entity.type
_entity.pdbx_description
1 polymer ?
#
loop_
_entity_poly.entity_id
_entity_poly.type
_entity_poly.pdbx_seq_one_letter_code
_entity_poly.pdbx_strand_id
1 'polypeptide(L)'
;NFGMVASQKKKLYWEVIPNDPLRAVAEEKGEFIIRRFASAVQAQPISLINFPVDATSYVLSYQTPDDILTNVTWDCNVRNVTYAIEYSLNQDMSQSKIKALSISKSVDFTHSLLDELLSELNASYLTRTVYWRITSTVDVMTEASDIHSLVLTGMMKPLVDLRDAAKPETYPVVKIGNSLWIAENLRATCYSDGTEFTTIDLPSRTYTDGAVSDPEVIGQYYTWPTALRDWQRATTSEDTKIQGVCPNGWHISTMSEWKELLNTYPAEPSIHLKSTQYWNNLSDITNDSGLSLVPAGQFWHGNVPTPDLGGGDGKAGYWTTTIGSETTAYMYEVFDWSRDVTPWHYLSRPWVEGDGTASKMVNVRCVRTLE
;
A
#
# COMPACT_ATOMS: atom_id res chain seq x y z
N ASN A 1 9.91 -57.14 -0.71
CA ASN A 1 11.33 -56.87 -0.87
C ASN A 1 11.87 -57.81 -1.96
N PHE A 2 12.03 -57.32 -3.18
CA PHE A 2 12.43 -58.12 -4.36
C PHE A 2 13.93 -58.34 -4.47
N GLY A 3 14.66 -58.20 -3.35
CA GLY A 3 16.11 -58.45 -3.29
C GLY A 3 16.97 -57.52 -4.15
N MET A 4 16.46 -56.31 -4.45
CA MET A 4 17.17 -55.33 -5.26
C MET A 4 18.05 -54.42 -4.39
N VAL A 5 19.24 -54.09 -4.90
CA VAL A 5 20.07 -53.00 -4.36
C VAL A 5 19.74 -51.67 -5.03
N ALA A 6 20.12 -50.58 -4.37
CA ALA A 6 19.91 -49.22 -4.88
C ALA A 6 20.41 -49.09 -6.33
N SER A 7 19.68 -48.38 -7.17
CA SER A 7 19.96 -48.12 -8.57
C SER A 7 19.83 -49.33 -9.52
N GLN A 8 19.48 -50.48 -9.04
CA GLN A 8 19.21 -51.62 -9.92
C GLN A 8 17.80 -51.53 -10.53
N LYS A 9 17.70 -51.97 -11.78
CA LYS A 9 16.46 -52.24 -12.49
C LYS A 9 16.26 -53.75 -12.55
N LYS A 10 15.06 -54.21 -12.25
CA LYS A 10 14.68 -55.61 -12.39
C LYS A 10 13.40 -55.70 -13.20
N LYS A 11 13.45 -56.52 -14.24
CA LYS A 11 12.25 -56.91 -15.01
C LYS A 11 11.56 -58.01 -14.26
N LEU A 12 10.28 -57.85 -14.04
CA LEU A 12 9.42 -58.88 -13.46
C LEU A 12 8.36 -59.27 -14.50
N TYR A 13 8.14 -60.53 -14.54
CA TYR A 13 7.10 -61.14 -15.40
C TYR A 13 5.97 -61.61 -14.52
N TRP A 14 4.78 -61.48 -14.98
CA TRP A 14 3.59 -61.95 -14.30
C TRP A 14 2.73 -62.76 -15.25
N GLU A 15 1.99 -63.71 -14.68
CA GLU A 15 1.04 -64.55 -15.39
C GLU A 15 -0.19 -64.71 -14.51
N VAL A 16 -1.37 -64.61 -15.11
CA VAL A 16 -2.63 -64.88 -14.42
C VAL A 16 -2.90 -66.35 -14.53
N ILE A 17 -2.90 -67.06 -13.41
CA ILE A 17 -3.28 -68.48 -13.35
C ILE A 17 -4.69 -68.56 -12.75
N PRO A 18 -5.70 -69.01 -13.51
CA PRO A 18 -7.07 -69.17 -12.97
C PRO A 18 -7.08 -70.25 -11.88
N ASN A 19 -7.85 -69.96 -10.84
CA ASN A 19 -8.07 -70.95 -9.75
C ASN A 19 -8.99 -72.10 -10.14
N ASP A 20 -9.62 -72.05 -11.32
CA ASP A 20 -10.51 -73.09 -11.82
C ASP A 20 -9.85 -73.84 -12.99
N PRO A 21 -9.48 -75.10 -12.80
CA PRO A 21 -8.79 -75.85 -13.83
C PRO A 21 -9.67 -76.22 -15.04
N LEU A 22 -10.96 -75.93 -15.00
CA LEU A 22 -11.92 -76.19 -16.09
C LEU A 22 -12.19 -74.96 -16.98
N ARG A 23 -11.64 -73.81 -16.66
CA ARG A 23 -11.75 -72.60 -17.51
C ARG A 23 -10.56 -72.47 -18.43
N ALA A 24 -10.82 -72.24 -19.70
CA ALA A 24 -9.78 -71.89 -20.66
C ALA A 24 -9.02 -70.65 -20.18
N VAL A 25 -7.71 -70.77 -20.08
CA VAL A 25 -6.79 -69.73 -19.65
C VAL A 25 -6.71 -68.71 -20.78
N ALA A 26 -7.15 -67.50 -20.56
CA ALA A 26 -6.64 -66.37 -21.33
C ALA A 26 -5.19 -66.15 -20.83
N GLU A 27 -4.19 -66.54 -21.63
CA GLU A 27 -2.80 -66.27 -21.31
C GLU A 27 -2.50 -64.77 -21.42
N GLU A 28 -2.83 -64.01 -20.41
CA GLU A 28 -2.34 -62.66 -20.30
C GLU A 28 -1.02 -62.67 -19.51
N LYS A 29 0.08 -62.47 -20.24
CA LYS A 29 1.42 -62.28 -19.68
C LYS A 29 1.82 -60.85 -19.86
N GLY A 30 2.36 -60.27 -18.82
CA GLY A 30 2.87 -58.90 -18.87
C GLY A 30 4.27 -58.77 -18.23
N GLU A 31 4.91 -57.67 -18.50
CA GLU A 31 6.14 -57.26 -17.84
C GLU A 31 6.03 -55.87 -17.29
N PHE A 32 6.70 -55.60 -16.18
CA PHE A 32 6.92 -54.30 -15.67
C PHE A 32 8.33 -54.15 -15.08
N ILE A 33 8.84 -52.92 -15.12
CA ILE A 33 10.17 -52.64 -14.63
C ILE A 33 10.03 -51.95 -13.27
N ILE A 34 10.53 -52.60 -12.22
CA ILE A 34 10.69 -51.97 -10.93
C ILE A 34 12.07 -51.34 -10.86
N ARG A 35 12.13 -50.08 -10.51
CA ARG A 35 13.35 -49.40 -10.10
C ARG A 35 13.33 -49.26 -8.59
N ARG A 36 14.33 -49.77 -7.92
CA ARG A 36 14.61 -49.41 -6.55
C ARG A 36 15.38 -48.10 -6.56
N PHE A 37 14.77 -47.01 -6.11
CA PHE A 37 15.52 -45.82 -5.82
C PHE A 37 16.55 -46.12 -4.72
N ALA A 38 17.74 -45.52 -4.79
CA ALA A 38 18.65 -45.46 -3.66
C ALA A 38 17.85 -45.03 -2.45
N SER A 39 18.08 -45.71 -1.33
CA SER A 39 17.37 -45.50 -0.04
C SER A 39 16.93 -44.02 0.06
N ALA A 40 15.69 -43.80 0.46
CA ALA A 40 15.12 -42.47 0.54
C ALA A 40 16.22 -41.50 0.93
N VAL A 41 16.52 -40.55 0.05
CA VAL A 41 17.51 -39.53 0.37
C VAL A 41 17.00 -38.96 1.67
N GLN A 42 17.69 -39.29 2.78
CA GLN A 42 17.30 -38.71 4.05
C GLN A 42 17.45 -37.21 3.85
N ALA A 43 16.32 -36.48 3.83
CA ALA A 43 16.36 -35.06 3.76
C ALA A 43 17.23 -34.60 4.95
N GLN A 44 18.29 -33.91 4.64
CA GLN A 44 19.21 -33.39 5.64
C GLN A 44 18.68 -32.01 6.03
N PRO A 45 18.65 -31.67 7.32
CA PRO A 45 18.25 -30.35 7.76
C PRO A 45 19.13 -29.30 7.07
N ILE A 46 18.50 -28.20 6.68
CA ILE A 46 19.20 -27.05 6.10
C ILE A 46 19.91 -26.33 7.23
N SER A 47 21.21 -26.12 7.07
CA SER A 47 21.98 -25.29 8.01
C SER A 47 22.24 -23.92 7.38
N LEU A 48 21.73 -22.86 7.97
CA LEU A 48 22.06 -21.49 7.57
C LEU A 48 23.51 -21.19 7.95
N ILE A 49 24.26 -20.57 7.03
CA ILE A 49 25.68 -20.21 7.22
C ILE A 49 25.79 -18.72 7.48
N ASN A 50 25.15 -17.91 6.62
CA ASN A 50 25.08 -16.46 6.76
C ASN A 50 23.62 -16.03 6.71
N PHE A 51 23.18 -15.25 7.68
CA PHE A 51 21.84 -14.75 7.79
C PHE A 51 21.78 -13.61 8.82
N PRO A 52 20.77 -12.72 8.75
CA PRO A 52 20.63 -11.64 9.72
C PRO A 52 20.30 -12.19 11.10
N VAL A 53 20.80 -11.56 12.13
CA VAL A 53 20.44 -11.87 13.52
C VAL A 53 18.95 -11.69 13.70
N ASP A 54 18.31 -12.55 14.52
CA ASP A 54 16.89 -12.44 14.82
C ASP A 54 16.50 -11.05 15.33
N ALA A 55 15.33 -10.61 14.91
CA ALA A 55 14.79 -9.28 15.15
C ALA A 55 15.60 -8.12 14.56
N THR A 56 16.54 -8.38 13.63
CA THR A 56 17.16 -7.30 12.84
C THR A 56 16.06 -6.48 12.16
N SER A 57 16.18 -5.15 12.27
CA SER A 57 15.18 -4.21 11.74
C SER A 57 15.64 -3.58 10.44
N TYR A 58 14.78 -3.62 9.41
CA TYR A 58 14.98 -2.94 8.14
C TYR A 58 13.82 -2.02 7.81
N VAL A 59 14.12 -0.77 7.47
CA VAL A 59 13.18 0.16 6.83
C VAL A 59 13.41 0.06 5.33
N LEU A 60 12.40 -0.42 4.62
CA LEU A 60 12.54 -0.71 3.19
C LEU A 60 12.42 0.57 2.35
N SER A 61 13.30 0.73 1.37
CA SER A 61 13.39 1.91 0.50
C SER A 61 12.97 1.59 -0.93
N TYR A 62 12.06 2.39 -1.49
CA TYR A 62 11.70 2.30 -2.90
C TYR A 62 12.71 3.01 -3.83
N GLN A 63 13.60 3.84 -3.28
CA GLN A 63 14.62 4.56 -4.05
C GLN A 63 15.78 3.65 -4.44
N THR A 64 16.07 2.64 -3.64
CA THR A 64 17.13 1.67 -3.85
C THR A 64 16.59 0.24 -3.73
N PRO A 65 15.61 -0.15 -4.57
CA PRO A 65 14.86 -1.40 -4.37
C PRO A 65 15.72 -2.65 -4.48
N ASP A 66 16.80 -2.60 -5.26
CA ASP A 66 17.68 -3.73 -5.55
C ASP A 66 18.92 -3.77 -4.66
N ASP A 67 19.11 -2.79 -3.77
CA ASP A 67 20.22 -2.81 -2.81
C ASP A 67 20.08 -4.01 -1.88
N ILE A 68 21.19 -4.72 -1.69
CA ILE A 68 21.26 -5.92 -0.86
C ILE A 68 21.43 -5.51 0.61
N LEU A 69 20.44 -5.84 1.42
CA LEU A 69 20.48 -5.65 2.88
C LEU A 69 21.31 -6.74 3.56
N THR A 70 21.17 -7.96 3.09
CA THR A 70 21.95 -9.12 3.52
C THR A 70 21.90 -10.24 2.49
N ASN A 71 22.98 -10.97 2.35
CA ASN A 71 23.01 -12.19 1.58
C ASN A 71 22.81 -13.38 2.52
N VAL A 72 21.74 -14.15 2.32
CA VAL A 72 21.45 -15.36 3.10
C VAL A 72 22.01 -16.56 2.37
N THR A 73 22.83 -17.37 3.04
CA THR A 73 23.44 -18.57 2.50
C THR A 73 23.22 -19.78 3.42
N TRP A 74 23.14 -20.95 2.82
CA TRP A 74 22.93 -22.20 3.55
C TRP A 74 23.72 -23.36 2.95
N ASP A 75 23.84 -24.43 3.71
CA ASP A 75 24.32 -25.72 3.21
C ASP A 75 23.22 -26.78 3.22
N CYS A 76 23.22 -27.58 2.20
CA CYS A 76 22.36 -28.74 2.05
C CYS A 76 23.07 -29.76 1.19
N ASN A 77 23.33 -30.94 1.74
CA ASN A 77 24.15 -32.00 1.08
C ASN A 77 23.32 -32.86 0.11
N VAL A 78 22.14 -32.44 -0.31
CA VAL A 78 21.24 -33.17 -1.20
C VAL A 78 21.34 -32.64 -2.62
N ARG A 79 21.30 -33.53 -3.61
CA ARG A 79 21.29 -33.18 -5.04
C ARG A 79 19.85 -33.10 -5.55
N ASN A 80 19.62 -32.30 -6.60
CA ASN A 80 18.31 -32.12 -7.24
C ASN A 80 17.25 -31.57 -6.27
N VAL A 81 17.61 -30.52 -5.54
CA VAL A 81 16.79 -29.86 -4.55
C VAL A 81 16.25 -28.57 -5.14
N THR A 82 15.00 -28.27 -4.85
CA THR A 82 14.43 -26.91 -5.01
C THR A 82 14.37 -26.24 -3.66
N TYR A 83 14.67 -24.95 -3.63
CA TYR A 83 14.63 -24.14 -2.42
C TYR A 83 13.50 -23.13 -2.46
N ALA A 84 12.98 -22.78 -1.29
CA ALA A 84 12.03 -21.69 -1.13
C ALA A 84 12.25 -20.97 0.20
N ILE A 85 11.83 -19.71 0.26
CA ILE A 85 11.58 -19.02 1.53
C ILE A 85 10.15 -19.33 1.93
N GLU A 86 9.97 -19.86 3.14
CA GLU A 86 8.68 -19.92 3.79
C GLU A 86 8.63 -18.83 4.86
N TYR A 87 7.55 -18.05 4.90
CA TYR A 87 7.44 -16.86 5.75
C TYR A 87 6.02 -16.63 6.25
N SER A 88 5.89 -16.05 7.44
CA SER A 88 4.62 -15.82 8.11
C SER A 88 4.71 -14.62 9.07
N LEU A 89 3.56 -14.06 9.43
CA LEU A 89 3.46 -13.12 10.57
C LEU A 89 3.35 -13.85 11.90
N ASN A 90 3.14 -15.17 11.91
CA ASN A 90 3.01 -16.00 13.09
C ASN A 90 4.28 -16.81 13.34
N GLN A 91 4.76 -16.81 14.58
CA GLN A 91 5.99 -17.53 14.97
C GLN A 91 5.89 -19.05 14.78
N ASP A 92 4.69 -19.61 14.88
CA ASP A 92 4.43 -21.04 14.63
C ASP A 92 4.34 -21.39 13.14
N MET A 93 4.62 -20.42 12.25
CA MET A 93 4.52 -20.53 10.79
C MET A 93 3.10 -20.88 10.29
N SER A 94 2.07 -20.70 11.12
CA SER A 94 0.69 -20.81 10.65
C SER A 94 0.38 -19.72 9.63
N GLN A 95 -0.46 -20.03 8.63
CA GLN A 95 -0.78 -19.16 7.50
C GLN A 95 0.46 -18.71 6.69
N SER A 96 1.51 -19.52 6.69
CA SER A 96 2.72 -19.21 5.93
C SER A 96 2.48 -19.08 4.43
N LYS A 97 3.33 -18.30 3.78
CA LYS A 97 3.46 -18.21 2.32
C LYS A 97 4.79 -18.81 1.92
N ILE A 98 4.89 -19.18 0.66
CA ILE A 98 6.10 -19.82 0.09
C ILE A 98 6.49 -19.07 -1.17
N LYS A 99 7.73 -18.56 -1.19
CA LYS A 99 8.33 -17.98 -2.38
C LYS A 99 9.44 -18.88 -2.89
N ALA A 100 9.26 -19.38 -4.11
CA ALA A 100 10.27 -20.24 -4.76
C ALA A 100 11.59 -19.48 -5.00
N LEU A 101 12.69 -20.14 -4.74
CA LEU A 101 14.04 -19.67 -5.02
C LEU A 101 14.66 -20.43 -6.19
N SER A 102 15.79 -19.93 -6.67
CA SER A 102 16.63 -20.67 -7.62
C SER A 102 17.24 -21.91 -6.97
N ILE A 103 17.95 -22.73 -7.75
CA ILE A 103 18.72 -23.86 -7.25
C ILE A 103 20.02 -23.44 -6.51
N SER A 104 20.29 -22.13 -6.45
CA SER A 104 21.41 -21.56 -5.69
C SER A 104 21.19 -21.78 -4.20
N LYS A 105 22.27 -22.01 -3.47
CA LYS A 105 22.25 -22.08 -2.00
C LYS A 105 22.40 -20.69 -1.35
N SER A 106 21.89 -19.68 -2.01
CA SER A 106 21.92 -18.31 -1.52
C SER A 106 20.74 -17.52 -2.05
N VAL A 107 20.34 -16.50 -1.31
CA VAL A 107 19.39 -15.48 -1.72
C VAL A 107 19.80 -14.12 -1.16
N ASP A 108 19.69 -13.09 -1.99
CA ASP A 108 19.88 -11.72 -1.56
C ASP A 108 18.58 -11.17 -1.02
N PHE A 109 18.55 -10.80 0.25
CA PHE A 109 17.46 -10.03 0.84
C PHE A 109 17.64 -8.57 0.43
N THR A 110 16.95 -8.19 -0.62
CA THR A 110 16.86 -6.80 -1.10
C THR A 110 15.65 -6.10 -0.51
N HIS A 111 15.62 -4.78 -0.60
CA HIS A 111 14.43 -4.01 -0.24
C HIS A 111 13.18 -4.48 -1.01
N SER A 112 13.33 -4.72 -2.31
CA SER A 112 12.26 -5.18 -3.20
C SER A 112 11.73 -6.56 -2.78
N LEU A 113 12.60 -7.54 -2.55
CA LEU A 113 12.20 -8.87 -2.12
C LEU A 113 11.44 -8.83 -0.79
N LEU A 114 11.99 -8.15 0.22
CA LEU A 114 11.36 -8.11 1.54
C LEU A 114 10.02 -7.35 1.53
N ASP A 115 9.86 -6.31 0.70
CA ASP A 115 8.57 -5.62 0.52
C ASP A 115 7.54 -6.51 -0.19
N GLU A 116 7.98 -7.33 -1.15
CA GLU A 116 7.11 -8.34 -1.77
C GLU A 116 6.58 -9.35 -0.75
N LEU A 117 7.44 -9.86 0.15
CA LEU A 117 7.01 -10.77 1.23
C LEU A 117 5.96 -10.11 2.14
N LEU A 118 6.16 -8.84 2.53
CA LEU A 118 5.18 -8.08 3.31
C LEU A 118 3.86 -7.91 2.55
N SER A 119 3.92 -7.63 1.25
CA SER A 119 2.73 -7.45 0.41
C SER A 119 1.90 -8.72 0.33
N GLU A 120 2.54 -9.88 0.14
CA GLU A 120 1.86 -11.18 0.09
C GLU A 120 1.24 -11.58 1.45
N LEU A 121 1.77 -11.03 2.55
CA LEU A 121 1.22 -11.18 3.90
C LEU A 121 0.15 -10.12 4.24
N ASN A 122 -0.28 -9.28 3.29
CA ASN A 122 -1.17 -8.15 3.49
C ASN A 122 -0.65 -7.15 4.54
N ALA A 123 0.67 -6.99 4.61
CA ALA A 123 1.35 -6.15 5.59
C ALA A 123 2.13 -4.97 4.95
N SER A 124 1.80 -4.61 3.70
CA SER A 124 2.37 -3.45 3.01
C SER A 124 2.26 -2.19 3.86
N TYR A 125 3.28 -1.34 3.81
CA TYR A 125 3.35 -0.05 4.55
C TYR A 125 3.35 -0.18 6.08
N LEU A 126 3.29 -1.39 6.63
CA LEU A 126 3.27 -1.64 8.07
C LEU A 126 4.66 -2.05 8.57
N THR A 127 4.90 -1.79 9.87
CA THR A 127 6.02 -2.42 10.57
C THR A 127 5.52 -3.72 11.17
N ARG A 128 6.13 -4.84 10.80
CA ARG A 128 5.76 -6.18 11.26
C ARG A 128 6.99 -7.03 11.54
N THR A 129 6.86 -7.91 12.51
CA THR A 129 7.79 -9.03 12.66
C THR A 129 7.40 -10.09 11.64
N VAL A 130 8.32 -10.47 10.78
CA VAL A 130 8.18 -11.55 9.80
C VAL A 130 9.06 -12.70 10.26
N TYR A 131 8.45 -13.86 10.45
CA TYR A 131 9.14 -15.12 10.71
C TYR A 131 9.42 -15.81 9.39
N TRP A 132 10.60 -16.37 9.22
CA TRP A 132 11.02 -16.97 7.97
C TRP A 132 11.96 -18.15 8.19
N ARG A 133 12.00 -19.05 7.21
CA ARG A 133 12.95 -20.15 7.14
C ARG A 133 13.20 -20.53 5.68
N ILE A 134 14.30 -21.21 5.42
CA ILE A 134 14.57 -21.81 4.12
C ILE A 134 14.04 -23.23 4.12
N THR A 135 13.33 -23.59 3.08
CA THR A 135 12.87 -24.95 2.85
C THR A 135 13.57 -25.57 1.65
N SER A 136 13.80 -26.87 1.70
CA SER A 136 14.31 -27.67 0.59
C SER A 136 13.36 -28.80 0.28
N THR A 137 13.05 -28.99 -0.99
CA THR A 137 12.17 -30.06 -1.43
C THR A 137 12.86 -30.97 -2.43
N VAL A 138 12.79 -32.26 -2.17
CA VAL A 138 13.24 -33.33 -3.07
C VAL A 138 12.06 -34.26 -3.27
N ASP A 139 11.60 -34.38 -4.51
CA ASP A 139 10.38 -35.13 -4.85
C ASP A 139 9.16 -34.63 -4.01
N VAL A 140 8.77 -35.38 -3.01
CA VAL A 140 7.63 -35.08 -2.11
C VAL A 140 8.06 -34.79 -0.67
N MET A 141 9.35 -34.78 -0.40
CA MET A 141 9.88 -34.57 0.95
C MET A 141 10.40 -33.13 1.08
N THR A 142 9.94 -32.44 2.11
CA THR A 142 10.37 -31.08 2.43
C THR A 142 11.02 -31.08 3.80
N GLU A 143 12.19 -30.45 3.89
CA GLU A 143 12.89 -30.13 5.14
C GLU A 143 13.04 -28.62 5.25
N ALA A 144 13.22 -28.14 6.46
CA ALA A 144 13.32 -26.71 6.72
C ALA A 144 14.48 -26.41 7.67
N SER A 145 15.02 -25.21 7.57
CA SER A 145 15.91 -24.63 8.59
C SER A 145 15.13 -24.28 9.88
N ASP A 146 15.83 -23.86 10.91
CA ASP A 146 15.25 -23.19 12.05
C ASP A 146 14.48 -21.93 11.58
N ILE A 147 13.53 -21.50 12.41
CA ILE A 147 12.74 -20.29 12.18
C ILE A 147 13.54 -19.09 12.70
N HIS A 148 13.64 -18.08 11.87
CA HIS A 148 14.28 -16.79 12.16
C HIS A 148 13.26 -15.65 12.06
N SER A 149 13.63 -14.47 12.52
CA SER A 149 12.75 -13.30 12.49
C SER A 149 13.44 -12.03 12.00
N LEU A 150 12.65 -11.17 11.35
CA LEU A 150 13.03 -9.82 10.95
C LEU A 150 11.94 -8.85 11.35
N VAL A 151 12.30 -7.61 11.68
CA VAL A 151 11.35 -6.52 11.84
C VAL A 151 11.41 -5.66 10.58
N LEU A 152 10.38 -5.73 9.76
CA LEU A 152 10.32 -5.04 8.47
C LEU A 152 9.33 -3.88 8.52
N THR A 153 9.76 -2.70 8.05
CA THR A 153 8.87 -1.58 7.73
C THR A 153 8.76 -1.47 6.22
N GLY A 154 7.55 -1.67 5.68
CA GLY A 154 7.30 -1.71 4.24
C GLY A 154 7.60 -0.38 3.53
N MET A 155 7.85 -0.44 2.24
CA MET A 155 8.18 0.71 1.41
C MET A 155 7.03 1.71 1.35
N MET A 156 7.33 3.01 1.51
CA MET A 156 6.41 4.11 1.20
C MET A 156 6.53 4.47 -0.28
N LYS A 157 5.90 3.67 -1.15
CA LYS A 157 5.89 3.93 -2.60
C LYS A 157 4.99 5.13 -2.91
N PRO A 158 5.40 6.03 -3.83
CA PRO A 158 4.51 7.06 -4.33
C PRO A 158 3.25 6.45 -4.96
N LEU A 159 2.14 7.14 -4.81
CA LEU A 159 0.91 6.82 -5.53
C LEU A 159 1.05 7.29 -6.98
N VAL A 160 0.85 6.39 -7.93
CA VAL A 160 0.74 6.73 -9.36
C VAL A 160 -0.74 6.73 -9.74
N ASP A 161 -1.24 7.88 -10.14
CA ASP A 161 -2.61 8.07 -10.61
C ASP A 161 -2.65 7.99 -12.14
N LEU A 162 -3.29 6.97 -12.66
CA LEU A 162 -3.36 6.65 -14.08
C LEU A 162 -4.71 7.03 -14.71
N ARG A 163 -5.52 7.91 -14.09
CA ARG A 163 -6.80 8.35 -14.67
C ARG A 163 -6.65 8.98 -16.05
N ASP A 164 -5.58 9.70 -16.27
CA ASP A 164 -5.08 10.10 -17.58
C ASP A 164 -3.79 9.32 -17.88
N ALA A 165 -3.89 8.27 -18.67
CA ALA A 165 -2.75 7.43 -19.04
C ALA A 165 -1.69 8.17 -19.88
N ALA A 166 -2.07 9.29 -20.57
CA ALA A 166 -1.15 10.10 -21.35
C ALA A 166 -0.35 11.06 -20.43
N LYS A 167 -0.89 11.40 -19.27
CA LYS A 167 -0.26 12.26 -18.27
C LYS A 167 -0.44 11.66 -16.87
N PRO A 168 0.30 10.60 -16.50
CA PRO A 168 0.25 10.03 -15.17
C PRO A 168 0.69 11.07 -14.13
N GLU A 169 -0.08 11.19 -13.04
CA GLU A 169 0.30 12.01 -11.90
C GLU A 169 0.89 11.12 -10.80
N THR A 170 1.93 11.63 -10.14
CA THR A 170 2.59 10.90 -9.04
C THR A 170 2.54 11.75 -7.78
N TYR A 171 2.10 11.15 -6.69
CA TYR A 171 1.98 11.81 -5.39
C TYR A 171 2.84 11.10 -4.35
N PRO A 172 3.70 11.81 -3.60
CA PRO A 172 4.33 11.27 -2.42
C PRO A 172 3.27 10.80 -1.41
N VAL A 173 3.56 9.73 -0.70
CA VAL A 173 2.68 9.15 0.31
C VAL A 173 3.40 9.13 1.65
N VAL A 174 2.70 9.50 2.71
CA VAL A 174 3.18 9.41 4.09
C VAL A 174 2.20 8.61 4.93
N LYS A 175 2.73 7.90 5.92
CA LYS A 175 1.94 7.18 6.90
C LYS A 175 1.84 7.98 8.18
N ILE A 176 0.62 8.30 8.60
CA ILE A 176 0.34 8.97 9.87
C ILE A 176 -0.74 8.17 10.60
N GLY A 177 -0.46 7.70 11.80
CA GLY A 177 -1.35 6.80 12.50
C GLY A 177 -1.60 5.50 11.71
N ASN A 178 -2.86 5.13 11.54
CA ASN A 178 -3.29 3.97 10.75
C ASN A 178 -3.71 4.33 9.32
N SER A 179 -3.31 5.49 8.82
CA SER A 179 -3.71 5.99 7.50
C SER A 179 -2.52 6.38 6.65
N LEU A 180 -2.63 6.12 5.35
CA LEU A 180 -1.76 6.69 4.33
C LEU A 180 -2.40 7.98 3.81
N TRP A 181 -1.60 9.04 3.67
CA TRP A 181 -1.99 10.33 3.15
C TRP A 181 -1.19 10.67 1.91
N ILE A 182 -1.82 11.23 0.87
CA ILE A 182 -1.04 11.90 -0.18
C ILE A 182 -0.45 13.19 0.40
N ALA A 183 0.86 13.38 0.19
CA ALA A 183 1.61 14.49 0.79
C ALA A 183 1.59 15.77 -0.05
N GLU A 184 0.82 15.80 -1.11
CA GLU A 184 0.60 16.94 -2.00
C GLU A 184 -0.89 17.21 -2.20
N ASN A 185 -1.23 18.40 -2.67
CA ASN A 185 -2.59 18.71 -3.07
C ASN A 185 -2.95 17.95 -4.35
N LEU A 186 -4.16 17.41 -4.39
CA LEU A 186 -4.61 16.63 -5.55
C LEU A 186 -4.69 17.52 -6.81
N ARG A 187 -4.21 17.01 -7.95
CA ARG A 187 -4.19 17.70 -9.26
C ARG A 187 -5.22 17.17 -10.26
N ALA A 188 -6.17 16.36 -9.80
CA ALA A 188 -7.15 15.71 -10.65
C ALA A 188 -8.07 16.70 -11.38
N THR A 189 -8.23 16.53 -12.68
CA THR A 189 -9.11 17.33 -13.57
C THR A 189 -10.32 16.54 -14.07
N CYS A 190 -10.42 15.27 -13.74
CA CYS A 190 -11.54 14.36 -13.99
C CYS A 190 -11.65 13.34 -12.85
N TYR A 191 -12.70 12.54 -12.82
CA TYR A 191 -12.82 11.44 -11.86
C TYR A 191 -11.91 10.26 -12.22
N SER A 192 -11.68 9.36 -11.26
CA SER A 192 -10.76 8.23 -11.42
C SER A 192 -11.14 7.23 -12.53
N ASP A 193 -12.39 7.25 -12.97
CA ASP A 193 -12.91 6.46 -14.10
C ASP A 193 -12.81 7.19 -15.44
N GLY A 194 -12.17 8.36 -15.48
CA GLY A 194 -12.04 9.22 -16.65
C GLY A 194 -13.26 10.08 -16.96
N THR A 195 -14.32 10.00 -16.14
CA THR A 195 -15.51 10.88 -16.33
C THR A 195 -15.11 12.33 -16.07
N GLU A 196 -15.40 13.21 -17.01
CA GLU A 196 -15.20 14.65 -16.87
C GLU A 196 -16.11 15.23 -15.77
N PHE A 197 -15.66 16.31 -15.14
CA PHE A 197 -16.50 17.10 -14.25
C PHE A 197 -17.63 17.74 -15.05
N THR A 198 -18.86 17.66 -14.55
CA THR A 198 -20.02 18.28 -15.22
C THR A 198 -20.03 19.79 -15.01
N THR A 199 -20.76 20.53 -15.86
CA THR A 199 -20.92 21.99 -15.73
C THR A 199 -21.63 22.40 -14.44
N ILE A 200 -22.41 21.52 -13.84
CA ILE A 200 -23.07 21.71 -12.54
C ILE A 200 -22.06 21.55 -11.39
N ASP A 201 -21.07 20.66 -11.57
CA ASP A 201 -20.04 20.41 -10.58
C ASP A 201 -18.90 21.44 -10.61
N LEU A 202 -19.00 22.49 -11.32
CA LEU A 202 -18.03 23.57 -11.50
C LEU A 202 -16.55 23.14 -11.57
N PRO A 203 -15.78 23.64 -12.56
CA PRO A 203 -14.46 23.13 -12.84
C PRO A 203 -13.54 23.31 -11.64
N SER A 204 -12.69 22.32 -11.44
CA SER A 204 -11.47 22.51 -10.68
C SER A 204 -10.65 23.62 -11.32
N ARG A 205 -10.00 24.43 -10.51
CA ARG A 205 -9.16 25.55 -10.97
C ARG A 205 -7.79 25.47 -10.35
N THR A 206 -6.80 25.87 -11.10
CA THR A 206 -5.50 26.25 -10.59
C THR A 206 -5.39 27.78 -10.62
N TYR A 207 -4.86 28.38 -9.57
CA TYR A 207 -4.67 29.81 -9.48
C TYR A 207 -3.25 30.10 -8.97
N THR A 208 -2.55 31.00 -9.66
CA THR A 208 -1.13 31.21 -9.47
C THR A 208 -0.77 32.59 -8.88
N ASP A 209 -1.76 33.38 -8.48
CA ASP A 209 -1.55 34.74 -7.96
C ASP A 209 -1.64 34.78 -6.41
N GLY A 210 -0.81 34.00 -5.75
CA GLY A 210 -0.77 33.88 -4.30
C GLY A 210 0.65 33.66 -3.78
N ALA A 211 0.75 33.25 -2.51
CA ALA A 211 2.01 32.92 -1.88
C ALA A 211 2.75 31.76 -2.57
N VAL A 212 2.01 30.93 -3.27
CA VAL A 212 2.51 29.82 -4.09
C VAL A 212 2.11 30.08 -5.54
N SER A 213 3.06 30.12 -6.46
CA SER A 213 2.82 30.39 -7.89
C SER A 213 2.94 29.12 -8.76
N ASP A 214 3.40 28.00 -8.22
CA ASP A 214 3.58 26.75 -8.94
C ASP A 214 2.28 25.93 -8.92
N PRO A 215 1.63 25.72 -10.10
CA PRO A 215 0.41 24.91 -10.19
C PRO A 215 0.57 23.46 -9.68
N GLU A 216 1.75 22.87 -9.83
CA GLU A 216 2.01 21.51 -9.35
C GLU A 216 2.00 21.45 -7.82
N VAL A 217 2.41 22.52 -7.15
CA VAL A 217 2.39 22.62 -5.68
C VAL A 217 1.01 22.99 -5.17
N ILE A 218 0.34 23.95 -5.82
CA ILE A 218 -0.98 24.43 -5.44
C ILE A 218 -2.03 23.32 -5.56
N GLY A 219 -1.94 22.50 -6.62
CA GLY A 219 -2.97 21.52 -6.99
C GLY A 219 -4.25 22.15 -7.52
N GLN A 220 -5.35 21.41 -7.50
CA GLN A 220 -6.65 21.84 -7.96
C GLN A 220 -7.55 22.25 -6.79
N TYR A 221 -8.41 23.24 -7.03
CA TYR A 221 -9.48 23.61 -6.10
C TYR A 221 -10.78 22.99 -6.56
N TYR A 222 -11.52 22.42 -5.64
CA TYR A 222 -12.79 21.76 -5.90
C TYR A 222 -13.91 22.43 -5.11
N THR A 223 -15.08 22.58 -5.71
CA THR A 223 -16.29 22.71 -4.90
C THR A 223 -16.53 21.38 -4.16
N TRP A 224 -17.26 21.43 -3.07
CA TRP A 224 -17.54 20.19 -2.32
C TRP A 224 -18.31 19.13 -3.13
N PRO A 225 -19.34 19.48 -3.93
CA PRO A 225 -20.02 18.51 -4.78
C PRO A 225 -19.09 17.88 -5.83
N THR A 226 -18.21 18.67 -6.46
CA THR A 226 -17.20 18.15 -7.39
C THR A 226 -16.24 17.20 -6.67
N ALA A 227 -15.74 17.60 -5.50
CA ALA A 227 -14.82 16.78 -4.73
C ALA A 227 -15.42 15.40 -4.41
N LEU A 228 -16.68 15.36 -3.98
CA LEU A 228 -17.34 14.13 -3.54
C LEU A 228 -17.97 13.32 -4.68
N ARG A 229 -18.35 13.93 -5.80
CA ARG A 229 -19.14 13.32 -6.88
C ARG A 229 -20.51 12.84 -6.39
N ASP A 230 -20.50 11.84 -5.50
CA ASP A 230 -21.68 11.24 -4.88
C ASP A 230 -21.99 11.93 -3.53
N TRP A 231 -22.02 13.25 -3.51
CA TRP A 231 -22.18 14.04 -2.29
C TRP A 231 -23.47 13.73 -1.52
N GLN A 232 -24.49 13.18 -2.17
CA GLN A 232 -25.73 12.71 -1.54
C GLN A 232 -25.49 11.57 -0.55
N ARG A 233 -24.36 10.88 -0.65
CA ARG A 233 -23.93 9.83 0.29
C ARG A 233 -23.29 10.38 1.55
N ALA A 234 -22.90 11.65 1.54
CA ALA A 234 -22.32 12.29 2.70
C ALA A 234 -23.36 12.41 3.82
N THR A 235 -22.93 12.27 5.04
CA THR A 235 -23.76 12.33 6.26
C THR A 235 -23.10 13.22 7.31
N THR A 236 -23.76 13.40 8.45
CA THR A 236 -23.16 14.03 9.62
C THR A 236 -22.15 13.13 10.34
N SER A 237 -22.04 11.85 9.93
CA SER A 237 -21.01 10.96 10.45
C SER A 237 -19.62 11.44 10.02
N GLU A 238 -18.71 11.42 10.95
CA GLU A 238 -17.32 11.83 10.75
C GLU A 238 -16.47 10.80 10.00
N ASP A 239 -17.00 9.57 9.80
CA ASP A 239 -16.28 8.41 9.23
C ASP A 239 -16.77 8.01 7.83
N THR A 240 -17.68 8.76 7.22
CA THR A 240 -18.23 8.39 5.91
C THR A 240 -17.15 8.50 4.83
N LYS A 241 -16.67 7.37 4.33
CA LYS A 241 -15.66 7.32 3.26
C LYS A 241 -16.29 7.45 1.89
N ILE A 242 -15.88 8.45 1.13
CA ILE A 242 -16.31 8.73 -0.24
C ILE A 242 -15.06 8.90 -1.10
N GLN A 243 -14.94 8.11 -2.17
CA GLN A 243 -13.81 8.20 -3.09
C GLN A 243 -13.76 9.58 -3.75
N GLY A 244 -14.85 10.03 -4.34
CA GLY A 244 -14.94 11.30 -5.05
C GLY A 244 -13.86 11.45 -6.12
N VAL A 245 -13.12 12.56 -6.06
CA VAL A 245 -12.02 12.87 -6.97
C VAL A 245 -10.74 12.09 -6.66
N CYS A 246 -10.69 11.34 -5.57
CA CYS A 246 -9.49 10.58 -5.19
C CYS A 246 -9.23 9.39 -6.15
N PRO A 247 -7.98 8.95 -6.28
CA PRO A 247 -7.62 7.76 -7.05
C PRO A 247 -8.29 6.48 -6.52
N ASN A 248 -8.33 5.44 -7.33
CA ASN A 248 -8.92 4.15 -6.94
C ASN A 248 -8.26 3.58 -5.68
N GLY A 249 -9.08 3.15 -4.71
CA GLY A 249 -8.63 2.64 -3.42
C GLY A 249 -8.27 3.74 -2.39
N TRP A 250 -8.48 5.01 -2.75
CA TRP A 250 -8.33 6.17 -1.88
C TRP A 250 -9.68 6.90 -1.73
N HIS A 251 -9.82 7.70 -0.70
CA HIS A 251 -11.02 8.50 -0.44
C HIS A 251 -10.64 9.89 0.06
N ILE A 252 -11.58 10.82 0.00
CA ILE A 252 -11.41 12.16 0.57
C ILE A 252 -11.28 12.01 2.08
N SER A 253 -10.32 12.71 2.67
CA SER A 253 -10.10 12.67 4.11
C SER A 253 -11.36 12.94 4.91
N THR A 254 -11.67 12.11 5.88
CA THR A 254 -12.80 12.25 6.79
C THR A 254 -12.47 13.15 7.99
N MET A 255 -13.46 13.61 8.72
CA MET A 255 -13.21 14.34 9.97
C MET A 255 -12.51 13.49 11.01
N SER A 256 -12.86 12.20 11.11
CA SER A 256 -12.19 11.28 12.03
C SER A 256 -10.71 11.10 11.71
N GLU A 257 -10.37 10.97 10.43
CA GLU A 257 -8.97 10.82 10.01
C GLU A 257 -8.16 12.10 10.28
N TRP A 258 -8.73 13.28 10.09
CA TRP A 258 -8.10 14.53 10.52
C TRP A 258 -7.91 14.60 12.03
N LYS A 259 -8.90 14.19 12.83
CA LYS A 259 -8.78 14.13 14.30
C LYS A 259 -7.69 13.16 14.73
N GLU A 260 -7.62 11.97 14.11
CA GLU A 260 -6.57 10.98 14.38
C GLU A 260 -5.18 11.54 14.04
N LEU A 261 -5.05 12.20 12.88
CA LEU A 261 -3.83 12.88 12.47
C LEU A 261 -3.41 13.94 13.50
N LEU A 262 -4.33 14.80 13.93
CA LEU A 262 -4.06 15.86 14.92
C LEU A 262 -3.72 15.27 16.29
N ASN A 263 -4.32 14.16 16.68
CA ASN A 263 -3.97 13.45 17.93
C ASN A 263 -2.55 12.85 17.91
N THR A 264 -1.99 12.61 16.72
CA THR A 264 -0.58 12.21 16.58
C THR A 264 0.36 13.36 16.94
N TYR A 265 -0.08 14.60 16.74
CA TYR A 265 0.67 15.84 17.01
C TYR A 265 -0.15 16.76 17.94
N PRO A 266 -0.34 16.40 19.22
CA PRO A 266 -1.30 17.08 20.10
C PRO A 266 -0.88 18.51 20.51
N ALA A 267 0.39 18.82 20.38
CA ALA A 267 0.91 20.15 20.63
C ALA A 267 1.30 20.81 19.31
N GLU A 268 0.71 21.97 19.03
CA GLU A 268 1.05 22.81 17.86
C GLU A 268 1.07 22.06 16.51
N PRO A 269 0.01 21.32 16.15
CA PRO A 269 0.03 20.38 15.04
C PRO A 269 0.46 21.00 13.70
N SER A 270 0.19 22.27 13.49
CA SER A 270 0.51 22.92 12.22
C SER A 270 2.01 23.00 11.93
N ILE A 271 2.87 23.00 12.95
CA ILE A 271 4.34 23.00 12.80
C ILE A 271 4.81 21.69 12.15
N HIS A 272 4.20 20.58 12.55
CA HIS A 272 4.51 19.24 12.07
C HIS A 272 3.94 18.94 10.68
N LEU A 273 2.83 19.62 10.31
CA LEU A 273 2.07 19.31 9.10
C LEU A 273 2.36 20.28 7.95
N LYS A 274 2.75 21.51 8.21
CA LYS A 274 3.08 22.53 7.21
C LYS A 274 4.35 22.16 6.45
N SER A 275 4.36 22.47 5.14
CA SER A 275 5.60 22.51 4.37
C SER A 275 6.60 23.49 4.99
N THR A 276 7.88 23.16 4.94
CA THR A 276 8.95 24.09 5.34
C THR A 276 9.15 25.26 4.36
N GLN A 277 8.41 25.26 3.27
CA GLN A 277 8.41 26.30 2.24
C GLN A 277 7.04 26.97 2.18
N TYR A 278 6.99 28.21 1.68
CA TYR A 278 5.79 28.99 1.37
C TYR A 278 5.04 29.62 2.55
N TRP A 279 5.26 29.21 3.79
CA TRP A 279 4.70 29.85 4.99
C TRP A 279 5.64 30.94 5.52
N ASN A 280 5.10 32.14 5.85
CA ASN A 280 5.91 33.31 6.14
C ASN A 280 6.07 33.61 7.64
N ASN A 281 5.10 33.22 8.47
CA ASN A 281 5.02 33.72 9.84
C ASN A 281 5.53 32.74 10.92
N LEU A 282 5.90 31.50 10.56
CA LEU A 282 6.42 30.52 11.49
C LEU A 282 7.79 30.04 11.02
N SER A 283 8.84 30.33 11.81
CA SER A 283 10.23 29.96 11.48
C SER A 283 10.62 28.58 11.98
N ASP A 284 9.78 27.95 12.79
CA ASP A 284 10.04 26.67 13.46
C ASP A 284 9.24 25.49 12.89
N ILE A 285 8.74 25.63 11.67
CA ILE A 285 8.08 24.57 10.94
C ILE A 285 9.07 23.41 10.69
N THR A 286 8.71 22.22 11.11
CA THR A 286 9.52 21.00 10.98
C THR A 286 9.11 20.10 9.82
N ASN A 287 7.81 20.05 9.52
CA ASN A 287 7.23 19.10 8.55
C ASN A 287 7.66 17.64 8.78
N ASP A 288 7.92 17.26 10.01
CA ASP A 288 8.37 15.92 10.37
C ASP A 288 7.29 14.83 10.11
N SER A 289 6.05 15.23 9.93
CA SER A 289 4.99 14.35 9.38
C SER A 289 5.19 13.99 7.92
N GLY A 290 5.91 14.82 7.16
CA GLY A 290 6.04 14.74 5.72
C GLY A 290 4.76 15.10 4.94
N LEU A 291 3.66 15.53 5.60
CA LEU A 291 2.36 15.82 4.94
C LEU A 291 2.42 17.05 4.03
N SER A 292 3.31 17.98 4.31
CA SER A 292 3.63 19.14 3.45
C SER A 292 2.41 19.98 3.07
N LEU A 293 1.61 20.43 4.05
CA LEU A 293 0.52 21.36 3.78
C LEU A 293 1.08 22.70 3.30
N VAL A 294 0.52 23.24 2.22
CA VAL A 294 0.97 24.49 1.58
C VAL A 294 -0.12 25.56 1.65
N PRO A 295 0.25 26.86 1.75
CA PRO A 295 -0.71 27.95 1.80
C PRO A 295 -1.30 28.25 0.41
N ALA A 296 -2.00 27.27 -0.15
CA ALA A 296 -2.58 27.37 -1.50
C ALA A 296 -3.75 28.38 -1.58
N GLY A 297 -4.29 28.83 -0.43
CA GLY A 297 -5.43 29.74 -0.41
C GLY A 297 -6.76 29.00 -0.51
N GLN A 298 -7.81 29.79 -0.76
CA GLN A 298 -9.20 29.35 -0.91
C GLN A 298 -9.89 30.27 -1.90
N PHE A 299 -10.98 29.79 -2.53
CA PHE A 299 -11.77 30.57 -3.45
C PHE A 299 -13.23 30.59 -3.03
N TRP A 300 -13.91 31.70 -3.40
CA TRP A 300 -15.35 31.75 -3.46
C TRP A 300 -15.78 31.63 -4.92
N HIS A 301 -16.62 30.66 -5.21
CA HIS A 301 -17.28 30.59 -6.53
C HIS A 301 -18.39 31.62 -6.56
N GLY A 302 -18.26 32.62 -7.41
CA GLY A 302 -19.20 33.68 -7.71
C GLY A 302 -18.89 34.23 -9.08
N ASN A 303 -19.59 35.31 -9.49
CA ASN A 303 -19.40 35.95 -10.81
C ASN A 303 -17.97 36.41 -11.08
N VAL A 304 -17.15 36.53 -10.03
CA VAL A 304 -15.70 36.76 -10.12
C VAL A 304 -15.05 35.92 -9.03
N PRO A 305 -14.22 34.92 -9.39
CA PRO A 305 -13.44 34.19 -8.41
C PRO A 305 -12.48 35.16 -7.71
N THR A 306 -12.72 35.48 -6.48
CA THR A 306 -11.77 36.24 -5.68
C THR A 306 -10.95 35.28 -4.84
N PRO A 307 -9.62 35.29 -4.95
CA PRO A 307 -8.78 34.52 -4.04
C PRO A 307 -9.02 35.05 -2.62
N ASP A 308 -9.42 34.15 -1.73
CA ASP A 308 -9.45 34.45 -0.30
C ASP A 308 -8.09 34.08 0.29
N LEU A 309 -7.08 34.85 -0.09
CA LEU A 309 -5.70 34.63 0.32
C LEU A 309 -5.41 35.14 1.74
N GLY A 310 -6.45 35.67 2.42
CA GLY A 310 -6.32 36.10 3.79
C GLY A 310 -5.46 37.35 4.00
N GLY A 311 -5.57 38.33 3.07
CA GLY A 311 -5.01 39.66 3.31
C GLY A 311 -3.48 39.74 3.53
N GLY A 312 -2.72 38.85 2.87
CA GLY A 312 -1.26 38.70 3.03
C GLY A 312 -0.87 37.58 4.00
N ASP A 313 -1.83 37.03 4.67
CA ASP A 313 -1.67 35.91 5.58
C ASP A 313 -2.00 34.62 4.82
N GLY A 314 -0.99 33.78 4.59
CA GLY A 314 -1.17 32.51 3.89
C GLY A 314 -2.17 31.59 4.61
N LYS A 315 -3.02 30.92 3.87
CA LYS A 315 -3.92 29.91 4.40
C LYS A 315 -4.12 28.75 3.44
N ALA A 316 -4.58 27.62 3.96
CA ALA A 316 -4.98 26.45 3.21
C ALA A 316 -6.33 25.92 3.73
N GLY A 317 -7.09 25.27 2.85
CA GLY A 317 -8.32 24.59 3.22
C GLY A 317 -8.41 23.24 2.56
N TYR A 318 -8.98 22.26 3.28
CA TYR A 318 -9.11 20.88 2.82
C TYR A 318 -10.50 20.34 3.12
N TRP A 319 -11.25 19.96 2.07
CA TRP A 319 -12.56 19.36 2.23
C TRP A 319 -12.51 18.04 3.01
N THR A 320 -13.59 17.82 3.78
CA THR A 320 -13.92 16.51 4.34
C THR A 320 -15.23 15.99 3.74
N THR A 321 -15.57 14.75 4.03
CA THR A 321 -16.83 14.12 3.60
C THR A 321 -18.02 14.42 4.51
N THR A 322 -17.83 15.16 5.59
CA THR A 322 -18.82 15.36 6.66
C THR A 322 -19.69 16.58 6.41
N ILE A 323 -21.01 16.42 6.51
CA ILE A 323 -21.99 17.50 6.44
C ILE A 323 -22.03 18.24 7.77
N GLY A 324 -21.96 19.57 7.74
CA GLY A 324 -22.18 20.42 8.90
C GLY A 324 -23.67 20.76 9.12
N SER A 325 -24.39 21.00 8.02
CA SER A 325 -25.83 21.30 8.01
C SER A 325 -26.42 20.98 6.62
N GLU A 326 -27.68 21.33 6.40
CA GLU A 326 -28.31 21.18 5.08
C GLU A 326 -27.58 21.92 3.95
N THR A 327 -26.84 22.96 4.24
CA THR A 327 -26.14 23.80 3.26
C THR A 327 -24.66 23.89 3.46
N THR A 328 -24.09 23.25 4.49
CA THR A 328 -22.67 23.37 4.83
C THR A 328 -21.99 22.02 4.93
N ALA A 329 -20.70 21.98 4.62
CA ALA A 329 -19.80 20.86 4.87
C ALA A 329 -18.57 21.30 5.65
N TYR A 330 -17.98 20.34 6.37
CA TYR A 330 -16.76 20.59 7.11
C TYR A 330 -15.53 20.54 6.21
N MET A 331 -14.59 21.42 6.52
CA MET A 331 -13.23 21.45 6.02
C MET A 331 -12.26 21.74 7.16
N TYR A 332 -10.99 21.40 6.97
CA TYR A 332 -9.93 21.85 7.86
C TYR A 332 -9.22 23.04 7.26
N GLU A 333 -8.95 24.05 8.11
CA GLU A 333 -8.19 25.25 7.75
C GLU A 333 -6.85 25.30 8.49
N VAL A 334 -5.84 25.78 7.77
CA VAL A 334 -4.50 26.01 8.27
C VAL A 334 -4.14 27.44 7.94
N PHE A 335 -3.75 28.20 8.94
CA PHE A 335 -3.41 29.63 8.81
C PHE A 335 -1.91 29.86 9.07
N ASP A 336 -1.33 30.81 8.35
CA ASP A 336 0.09 31.14 8.44
C ASP A 336 0.52 31.46 9.88
N TRP A 337 -0.31 32.23 10.59
CA TRP A 337 -0.03 32.66 11.97
C TRP A 337 -0.44 31.66 13.05
N SER A 338 -1.19 30.61 12.69
CA SER A 338 -1.71 29.64 13.67
C SER A 338 -0.82 28.43 13.79
N ARG A 339 -0.65 27.97 15.02
CA ARG A 339 -0.02 26.69 15.34
C ARG A 339 -1.04 25.54 15.37
N ASP A 340 -2.33 25.87 15.29
CA ASP A 340 -3.43 24.92 15.25
C ASP A 340 -3.90 24.67 13.82
N VAL A 341 -4.58 23.55 13.65
CA VAL A 341 -5.35 23.17 12.46
C VAL A 341 -6.80 23.01 12.90
N THR A 342 -7.69 23.81 12.37
CA THR A 342 -9.05 23.96 12.90
C THR A 342 -10.11 23.51 11.91
N PRO A 343 -11.16 22.77 12.38
CA PRO A 343 -12.29 22.45 11.54
C PRO A 343 -13.23 23.65 11.44
N TRP A 344 -13.68 23.94 10.22
CA TRP A 344 -14.70 24.93 9.92
C TRP A 344 -15.77 24.33 9.03
N HIS A 345 -16.95 24.94 8.97
CA HIS A 345 -18.01 24.55 8.04
C HIS A 345 -18.43 25.76 7.19
N TYR A 346 -18.47 25.53 5.89
CA TYR A 346 -18.82 26.56 4.92
C TYR A 346 -19.92 26.10 3.97
N LEU A 347 -20.55 27.07 3.28
CA LEU A 347 -21.51 26.80 2.22
C LEU A 347 -20.86 25.87 1.16
N SER A 348 -21.43 24.69 1.00
CA SER A 348 -20.86 23.62 0.21
C SER A 348 -21.82 23.01 -0.80
N ARG A 349 -23.14 23.30 -0.64
CA ARG A 349 -24.13 22.70 -1.52
C ARG A 349 -24.17 23.35 -2.89
N PRO A 350 -24.66 22.60 -3.92
CA PRO A 350 -24.69 23.10 -5.27
C PRO A 350 -25.42 24.45 -5.32
N TRP A 351 -24.78 25.37 -5.98
CA TRP A 351 -25.39 26.62 -6.37
C TRP A 351 -26.69 26.32 -7.13
N VAL A 352 -27.80 26.84 -6.61
CA VAL A 352 -29.06 26.90 -7.36
C VAL A 352 -28.97 28.16 -8.19
N GLU A 353 -29.03 28.02 -9.50
CA GLU A 353 -28.91 29.11 -10.43
C GLU A 353 -29.91 30.21 -10.04
N GLY A 354 -29.41 31.38 -9.61
CA GLY A 354 -30.21 32.55 -9.25
C GLY A 354 -30.32 32.89 -7.76
N ASP A 355 -29.80 32.10 -6.82
CA ASP A 355 -29.86 32.40 -5.37
C ASP A 355 -28.70 33.27 -4.87
N GLY A 356 -27.66 33.49 -5.70
CA GLY A 356 -26.51 34.34 -5.37
C GLY A 356 -25.58 33.77 -4.30
N THR A 357 -25.77 32.52 -3.87
CA THR A 357 -24.88 31.88 -2.87
C THR A 357 -23.59 31.40 -3.52
N ALA A 358 -22.47 31.90 -3.02
CA ALA A 358 -21.16 31.48 -3.46
C ALA A 358 -20.76 30.18 -2.78
N SER A 359 -20.33 29.19 -3.56
CA SER A 359 -19.73 27.98 -3.03
C SER A 359 -18.23 28.17 -2.78
N LYS A 360 -17.72 27.64 -1.66
CA LYS A 360 -16.30 27.64 -1.37
C LYS A 360 -15.59 26.58 -2.22
N MET A 361 -14.38 26.90 -2.67
CA MET A 361 -13.50 25.99 -3.37
C MET A 361 -12.18 25.88 -2.61
N VAL A 362 -11.80 24.65 -2.27
CA VAL A 362 -10.53 24.34 -1.56
C VAL A 362 -9.91 23.08 -2.11
N ASN A 363 -8.70 22.77 -1.63
CA ASN A 363 -7.99 21.57 -2.03
C ASN A 363 -8.59 20.29 -1.41
N VAL A 364 -8.08 19.16 -1.86
CA VAL A 364 -8.40 17.83 -1.33
C VAL A 364 -7.10 17.11 -0.97
N ARG A 365 -7.10 16.44 0.17
CA ARG A 365 -6.13 15.42 0.55
C ARG A 365 -6.82 14.06 0.54
N CYS A 366 -6.24 13.13 -0.22
CA CYS A 366 -6.76 11.76 -0.26
C CYS A 366 -6.08 10.89 0.78
N VAL A 367 -6.86 9.98 1.33
CA VAL A 367 -6.46 9.08 2.40
C VAL A 367 -6.78 7.64 2.02
N ARG A 368 -5.98 6.71 2.51
CA ARG A 368 -6.24 5.27 2.49
C ARG A 368 -5.99 4.71 3.88
N THR A 369 -7.04 4.22 4.53
CA THR A 369 -6.92 3.57 5.85
C THR A 369 -6.26 2.20 5.67
N LEU A 370 -5.34 1.83 6.56
CA LEU A 370 -4.71 0.52 6.61
C LEU A 370 -5.56 -0.40 7.49
N GLU A 371 -5.91 -1.59 6.99
CA GLU A 371 -6.67 -2.61 7.72
C GLU A 371 -5.77 -3.49 8.59
#